data_8726b2e105ffc215a30b08427e4ec0bb
#
_entry.id   8726b2e105ffc215a30b08427e4ec0bb
#
_cell.length_a   1.000
_cell.length_b   1.000
_cell.length_c   1.000
_cell.angle_alpha   90.00
_cell.angle_beta   90.00
_cell.angle_gamma   90.00
#
_symmetry.space_group_name_H-M   'P 1'
#
loop_
_entity.id
_entity.type
_entity.pdbx_description
1 polymer ?
#
loop_
_entity_poly.entity_id
_entity_poly.type
_entity_poly.pdbx_seq_one_letter_code
_entity_poly.pdbx_strand_id
1 'polypeptide(L)'
;MKRYIFAIIAFALMAWGCSSDDDDSTIPVGKDVRPEWQAPNYDILEQLMCVEVTLQDKLTPYASEADMMCATIDGEVRAVSTPYKVDDRWHFFMIVGSDNLNVSVSLSYYCDRLHRIFTVSPWTSFDSSLSPSGDTGIYTPVFVK
;
A
#
# COMPACT_ATOMS: atom_id res chain seq x y z
N MET A 1 77.89 -11.75 -17.53
CA MET A 1 77.25 -10.59 -16.94
C MET A 1 75.69 -10.80 -17.02
N LYS A 2 75.09 -10.73 -15.89
CA LYS A 2 73.75 -11.16 -15.64
C LYS A 2 72.75 -10.11 -16.08
N ARG A 3 71.80 -10.47 -16.92
CA ARG A 3 70.65 -9.65 -17.26
C ARG A 3 69.44 -10.25 -16.60
N TYR A 4 68.92 -9.56 -15.64
CA TYR A 4 67.66 -9.93 -14.99
C TYR A 4 66.53 -9.30 -15.78
N ILE A 5 65.71 -10.16 -16.36
CA ILE A 5 64.44 -9.77 -17.00
C ILE A 5 63.41 -9.82 -15.90
N PHE A 6 62.94 -8.67 -15.47
CA PHE A 6 61.80 -8.57 -14.61
C PHE A 6 60.56 -8.74 -15.45
N ALA A 7 59.94 -9.90 -15.33
CA ALA A 7 58.61 -10.11 -15.82
C ALA A 7 57.61 -9.40 -14.91
N ILE A 8 57.06 -8.32 -15.39
CA ILE A 8 55.96 -7.63 -14.73
C ILE A 8 54.70 -8.46 -15.02
N ILE A 9 54.26 -9.24 -14.04
CA ILE A 9 52.98 -9.87 -14.06
C ILE A 9 51.92 -8.80 -13.76
N ALA A 10 51.31 -8.30 -14.80
CA ALA A 10 50.12 -7.48 -14.66
C ALA A 10 49.00 -8.35 -14.11
N PHE A 11 48.72 -8.21 -12.83
CA PHE A 11 47.54 -8.77 -12.21
C PHE A 11 46.34 -7.95 -12.70
N ALA A 12 45.68 -8.46 -13.73
CA ALA A 12 44.37 -7.97 -14.08
C ALA A 12 43.41 -8.40 -12.98
N LEU A 13 43.18 -7.51 -12.04
CA LEU A 13 42.03 -7.61 -11.15
C LEU A 13 40.77 -7.48 -11.98
N MET A 14 40.28 -8.61 -12.41
CA MET A 14 38.89 -8.67 -12.84
C MET A 14 38.03 -8.33 -11.65
N ALA A 15 37.60 -7.08 -11.59
CA ALA A 15 36.48 -6.70 -10.77
C ALA A 15 35.28 -7.52 -11.26
N TRP A 16 35.06 -8.61 -10.58
CA TRP A 16 33.78 -9.27 -10.64
C TRP A 16 32.80 -8.30 -10.03
N GLY A 17 32.17 -7.53 -10.89
CA GLY A 17 30.96 -6.88 -10.52
C GLY A 17 30.00 -7.98 -10.06
N CYS A 18 29.80 -8.09 -8.77
CA CYS A 18 28.65 -8.75 -8.26
C CYS A 18 27.45 -8.02 -8.81
N SER A 19 26.88 -8.55 -9.88
CA SER A 19 25.48 -8.35 -10.12
C SER A 19 24.79 -9.18 -9.04
N SER A 20 24.61 -8.56 -7.89
CA SER A 20 23.62 -9.05 -6.96
C SER A 20 22.31 -8.93 -7.68
N ASP A 21 21.77 -10.08 -8.08
CA ASP A 21 20.34 -10.26 -8.29
C ASP A 21 19.70 -10.10 -6.90
N ASP A 22 19.82 -8.92 -6.35
CA ASP A 22 19.00 -8.50 -5.26
C ASP A 22 17.64 -8.28 -5.88
N ASP A 23 16.74 -9.26 -5.68
CA ASP A 23 15.31 -9.03 -5.61
C ASP A 23 15.01 -8.10 -4.42
N ASP A 24 15.81 -7.08 -4.28
CA ASP A 24 15.52 -5.92 -3.50
C ASP A 24 14.54 -5.10 -4.35
N SER A 25 13.29 -5.56 -4.36
CA SER A 25 12.18 -4.84 -4.95
C SER A 25 11.88 -3.61 -4.08
N THR A 26 12.91 -2.77 -3.95
CA THR A 26 12.81 -1.47 -3.30
C THR A 26 11.83 -0.65 -4.09
N ILE A 27 10.69 -0.35 -3.50
CA ILE A 27 9.70 0.51 -4.15
C ILE A 27 10.29 1.92 -4.18
N PRO A 28 10.48 2.52 -5.36
CA PRO A 28 11.08 3.84 -5.44
C PRO A 28 10.17 4.91 -4.83
N VAL A 29 10.78 5.89 -4.18
CA VAL A 29 10.05 7.05 -3.64
C VAL A 29 9.41 7.82 -4.79
N GLY A 30 8.13 8.16 -4.62
CA GLY A 30 7.34 8.95 -5.56
C GLY A 30 7.37 10.44 -5.26
N LYS A 31 6.39 11.15 -5.82
CA LYS A 31 6.21 12.60 -5.65
C LYS A 31 4.76 12.96 -5.35
N ASP A 32 3.95 11.99 -4.99
CA ASP A 32 2.55 12.25 -4.67
C ASP A 32 2.46 13.07 -3.39
N VAL A 33 1.61 14.06 -3.42
CA VAL A 33 1.34 14.90 -2.25
C VAL A 33 0.36 14.16 -1.35
N ARG A 34 0.52 14.33 -0.04
CA ARG A 34 -0.44 13.79 0.93
C ARG A 34 -1.86 14.24 0.58
N PRO A 35 -2.79 13.31 0.34
CA PRO A 35 -4.15 13.67 -0.03
C PRO A 35 -4.92 14.26 1.16
N GLU A 36 -5.86 15.13 0.84
CA GLU A 36 -6.79 15.73 1.81
C GLU A 36 -8.13 14.99 1.81
N TRP A 37 -8.10 13.66 1.87
CA TRP A 37 -9.32 12.86 1.95
C TRP A 37 -10.07 13.12 3.24
N GLN A 38 -11.37 13.32 3.12
CA GLN A 38 -12.25 13.53 4.26
C GLN A 38 -13.35 12.49 4.27
N ALA A 39 -13.63 11.96 5.46
CA ALA A 39 -14.73 11.02 5.65
C ALA A 39 -16.08 11.69 5.27
N PRO A 40 -17.00 10.92 4.68
CA PRO A 40 -18.32 11.44 4.35
C PRO A 40 -19.14 11.71 5.62
N ASN A 41 -20.23 12.44 5.46
CA ASN A 41 -21.23 12.50 6.50
C ASN A 41 -22.04 11.19 6.51
N TYR A 42 -21.74 10.32 7.47
CA TYR A 42 -22.41 9.01 7.57
C TYR A 42 -23.90 9.11 7.96
N ASP A 43 -24.33 10.20 8.54
CA ASP A 43 -25.73 10.38 8.96
C ASP A 43 -26.72 10.45 7.79
N ILE A 44 -26.23 10.77 6.60
CA ILE A 44 -27.02 10.87 5.38
C ILE A 44 -26.92 9.63 4.49
N LEU A 45 -26.13 8.63 4.86
CA LEU A 45 -25.90 7.43 4.09
C LEU A 45 -26.77 6.28 4.62
N GLU A 46 -27.48 5.59 3.73
CA GLU A 46 -28.46 4.57 4.12
C GLU A 46 -27.82 3.25 4.55
N GLN A 47 -26.67 2.92 3.98
CA GLN A 47 -26.01 1.63 4.17
C GLN A 47 -24.55 1.83 4.60
N LEU A 48 -24.07 0.95 5.47
CA LEU A 48 -22.68 0.92 5.94
C LEU A 48 -22.07 -0.46 5.73
N MET A 49 -20.82 -0.49 5.29
CA MET A 49 -20.00 -1.69 5.18
C MET A 49 -18.74 -1.53 6.04
N CYS A 50 -18.50 -2.45 6.96
CA CYS A 50 -17.32 -2.44 7.82
C CYS A 50 -16.28 -3.40 7.29
N VAL A 51 -15.08 -2.89 7.02
CA VAL A 51 -13.95 -3.67 6.52
C VAL A 51 -12.68 -3.32 7.26
N GLU A 52 -11.82 -4.32 7.39
CA GLU A 52 -10.46 -4.18 7.88
C GLU A 52 -9.50 -4.55 6.76
N VAL A 53 -8.59 -3.65 6.46
CA VAL A 53 -7.60 -3.83 5.39
C VAL A 53 -6.22 -3.96 6.00
N THR A 54 -5.48 -4.96 5.57
CA THR A 54 -4.06 -5.13 5.86
C THR A 54 -3.23 -4.91 4.61
N LEU A 55 -1.98 -4.53 4.78
CA LEU A 55 -1.08 -4.30 3.66
C LEU A 55 -0.41 -5.60 3.21
N GLN A 56 -0.20 -5.73 1.91
CA GLN A 56 0.61 -6.78 1.34
C GLN A 56 2.08 -6.67 1.82
N ASP A 57 2.78 -7.79 1.90
CA ASP A 57 4.11 -7.88 2.50
C ASP A 57 5.12 -6.87 1.93
N LYS A 58 5.06 -6.61 0.64
CA LYS A 58 5.98 -5.65 -0.02
C LYS A 58 5.78 -4.19 0.42
N LEU A 59 4.62 -3.81 0.94
CA LEU A 59 4.32 -2.46 1.43
C LEU A 59 4.54 -2.31 2.94
N THR A 60 4.47 -3.40 3.68
CA THR A 60 4.59 -3.42 5.14
C THR A 60 5.86 -2.72 5.66
N PRO A 61 7.05 -2.86 5.06
CA PRO A 61 8.26 -2.19 5.54
C PRO A 61 8.21 -0.66 5.46
N TYR A 62 7.38 -0.13 4.58
CA TYR A 62 7.25 1.31 4.36
C TYR A 62 6.11 1.95 5.14
N ALA A 63 5.23 1.14 5.72
CA ALA A 63 4.07 1.63 6.44
C ALA A 63 4.44 2.43 7.69
N SER A 64 3.65 3.45 7.98
CA SER A 64 3.84 4.34 9.12
C SER A 64 2.51 4.91 9.63
N GLU A 65 2.53 5.52 10.81
CA GLU A 65 1.37 6.20 11.39
C GLU A 65 0.87 7.38 10.55
N ALA A 66 1.71 7.91 9.66
CA ALA A 66 1.38 9.03 8.78
C ALA A 66 0.64 8.61 7.50
N ASP A 67 0.46 7.31 7.27
CA ASP A 67 -0.25 6.79 6.12
C ASP A 67 -1.76 7.07 6.18
N MET A 68 -2.42 6.96 5.05
CA MET A 68 -3.87 7.09 4.94
C MET A 68 -4.42 6.10 3.94
N MET A 69 -5.67 5.71 4.16
CA MET A 69 -6.42 4.89 3.20
C MET A 69 -7.80 5.47 2.99
N CYS A 70 -8.29 5.45 1.77
CA CYS A 70 -9.66 5.82 1.48
C CYS A 70 -10.34 4.81 0.57
N ALA A 71 -11.65 4.67 0.75
CA ALA A 71 -12.52 3.96 -0.17
C ALA A 71 -13.38 4.96 -0.95
N THR A 72 -13.56 4.71 -2.24
CA THR A 72 -14.38 5.54 -3.11
C THR A 72 -15.42 4.71 -3.84
N ILE A 73 -16.58 5.32 -4.11
CA ILE A 73 -17.62 4.80 -4.99
C ILE A 73 -17.89 5.89 -6.03
N ASP A 74 -17.76 5.55 -7.30
CA ASP A 74 -17.91 6.51 -8.43
C ASP A 74 -17.05 7.77 -8.28
N GLY A 75 -15.83 7.62 -7.72
CA GLY A 75 -14.89 8.70 -7.49
C GLY A 75 -15.15 9.55 -6.25
N GLU A 76 -16.24 9.32 -5.53
CA GLU A 76 -16.54 10.01 -4.27
C GLU A 76 -15.97 9.26 -3.06
N VAL A 77 -15.34 9.99 -2.13
CA VAL A 77 -14.82 9.42 -0.89
C VAL A 77 -15.97 8.92 -0.02
N ARG A 78 -15.93 7.66 0.33
CA ARG A 78 -16.95 6.95 1.13
C ARG A 78 -16.40 6.39 2.44
N ALA A 79 -15.09 6.38 2.61
CA ALA A 79 -14.42 6.09 3.87
C ALA A 79 -13.01 6.68 3.85
N VAL A 80 -12.51 7.06 5.02
CA VAL A 80 -11.11 7.41 5.26
C VAL A 80 -10.65 6.72 6.53
N SER A 81 -9.44 6.17 6.51
CA SER A 81 -8.85 5.49 7.65
C SER A 81 -7.40 5.89 7.85
N THR A 82 -7.00 5.94 9.09
CA THR A 82 -5.60 6.00 9.52
C THR A 82 -5.19 4.66 10.08
N PRO A 83 -3.90 4.29 9.99
CA PRO A 83 -3.45 2.97 10.42
C PRO A 83 -3.37 2.84 11.93
N TYR A 84 -3.54 1.60 12.41
CA TYR A 84 -3.26 1.19 13.77
C TYR A 84 -2.49 -0.15 13.73
N LYS A 85 -1.79 -0.46 14.81
CA LYS A 85 -1.02 -1.70 14.91
C LYS A 85 -1.75 -2.77 15.72
N VAL A 86 -1.74 -3.99 15.17
CA VAL A 86 -2.11 -5.22 15.88
C VAL A 86 -1.00 -6.24 15.61
N ASP A 87 -0.38 -6.77 16.66
CA ASP A 87 0.69 -7.77 16.55
C ASP A 87 1.80 -7.38 15.55
N ASP A 88 2.28 -6.15 15.64
CA ASP A 88 3.29 -5.54 14.73
C ASP A 88 2.88 -5.38 13.26
N ARG A 89 1.61 -5.61 12.95
CA ARG A 89 1.04 -5.38 11.62
C ARG A 89 0.20 -4.11 11.58
N TRP A 90 0.25 -3.41 10.46
CA TRP A 90 -0.58 -2.24 10.21
C TRP A 90 -1.93 -2.66 9.63
N HIS A 91 -2.99 -2.17 10.25
CA HIS A 91 -4.38 -2.38 9.90
C HIS A 91 -5.08 -1.06 9.66
N PHE A 92 -6.04 -1.07 8.75
CA PHE A 92 -6.91 0.06 8.45
C PHE A 92 -8.36 -0.40 8.61
N PHE A 93 -9.04 0.10 9.60
CA PHE A 93 -10.46 -0.15 9.75
C PHE A 93 -11.23 0.95 9.03
N MET A 94 -12.18 0.57 8.18
CA MET A 94 -13.01 1.50 7.42
C MET A 94 -14.48 1.19 7.56
N ILE A 95 -15.28 2.24 7.68
CA ILE A 95 -16.72 2.21 7.52
C ILE A 95 -17.03 2.88 6.19
N VAL A 96 -17.39 2.08 5.19
CA VAL A 96 -17.73 2.57 3.86
C VAL A 96 -19.22 2.83 3.81
N GLY A 97 -19.61 4.04 3.47
CA GLY A 97 -21.02 4.44 3.37
C GLY A 97 -21.52 4.46 1.91
N SER A 98 -22.75 3.99 1.68
CA SER A 98 -23.39 4.03 0.36
C SER A 98 -24.90 4.15 0.49
N ASP A 99 -25.51 4.78 -0.52
CA ASP A 99 -26.97 4.79 -0.70
C ASP A 99 -27.43 3.64 -1.59
N ASN A 100 -26.51 2.93 -2.22
CA ASN A 100 -26.81 1.86 -3.15
C ASN A 100 -26.09 0.57 -2.76
N LEU A 101 -26.77 -0.56 -2.97
CA LEU A 101 -26.20 -1.90 -2.85
C LEU A 101 -25.54 -2.34 -4.17
N ASN A 102 -24.63 -3.30 -4.08
CA ASN A 102 -23.96 -3.92 -5.24
C ASN A 102 -23.18 -2.95 -6.13
N VAL A 103 -22.75 -1.84 -5.59
CA VAL A 103 -21.85 -0.90 -6.27
C VAL A 103 -20.39 -1.29 -6.08
N SER A 104 -19.55 -0.95 -7.05
CA SER A 104 -18.10 -1.20 -6.95
C SER A 104 -17.44 -0.19 -6.03
N VAL A 105 -16.62 -0.70 -5.14
CA VAL A 105 -15.79 0.10 -4.24
C VAL A 105 -14.34 0.04 -4.75
N SER A 106 -13.69 1.19 -4.84
CA SER A 106 -12.26 1.32 -5.12
C SER A 106 -11.51 1.74 -3.86
N LEU A 107 -10.25 1.39 -3.79
CA LEU A 107 -9.41 1.63 -2.62
C LEU A 107 -8.16 2.39 -3.04
N SER A 108 -7.77 3.38 -2.25
CA SER A 108 -6.52 4.12 -2.41
C SER A 108 -5.76 4.16 -1.09
N TYR A 109 -4.47 3.89 -1.16
CA TYR A 109 -3.56 3.90 -0.02
C TYR A 109 -2.43 4.89 -0.28
N TYR A 110 -2.29 5.89 0.57
CA TYR A 110 -1.18 6.82 0.58
C TYR A 110 -0.13 6.35 1.57
N CYS A 111 1.07 6.05 1.07
CA CYS A 111 2.23 5.72 1.87
C CYS A 111 3.11 6.98 2.04
N ASP A 112 3.18 7.49 3.23
CA ASP A 112 3.90 8.72 3.53
C ASP A 112 5.41 8.60 3.28
N ARG A 113 6.02 7.50 3.69
CA ARG A 113 7.46 7.26 3.48
C ARG A 113 7.85 7.14 2.01
N LEU A 114 6.94 6.68 1.17
CA LEU A 114 7.18 6.54 -0.26
C LEU A 114 6.68 7.74 -1.07
N HIS A 115 5.94 8.67 -0.48
CA HIS A 115 5.25 9.74 -1.21
C HIS A 115 4.52 9.18 -2.43
N ARG A 116 3.69 8.15 -2.21
CA ARG A 116 2.97 7.44 -3.27
C ARG A 116 1.56 7.08 -2.86
N ILE A 117 0.68 7.17 -3.87
CA ILE A 117 -0.68 6.64 -3.79
C ILE A 117 -0.72 5.35 -4.60
N PHE A 118 -1.16 4.28 -3.96
CA PHE A 118 -1.42 2.98 -4.57
C PHE A 118 -2.93 2.76 -4.65
N THR A 119 -3.41 2.14 -5.70
CA THR A 119 -4.84 1.96 -5.92
C THR A 119 -5.21 0.52 -6.24
N VAL A 120 -6.46 0.18 -5.94
CA VAL A 120 -7.15 -1.03 -6.41
C VAL A 120 -8.52 -0.60 -6.90
N SER A 121 -8.78 -0.74 -8.19
CA SER A 121 -10.04 -0.29 -8.79
C SER A 121 -10.48 -1.24 -9.92
N PRO A 122 -11.61 -1.94 -9.78
CA PRO A 122 -12.41 -2.08 -8.55
C PRO A 122 -11.70 -2.96 -7.51
N TRP A 123 -11.98 -2.73 -6.24
CA TRP A 123 -11.48 -3.56 -5.14
C TRP A 123 -12.50 -4.64 -4.75
N THR A 124 -13.71 -4.23 -4.39
CA THR A 124 -14.80 -5.15 -3.99
C THR A 124 -16.14 -4.54 -4.31
N SER A 125 -17.19 -5.34 -4.19
CA SER A 125 -18.58 -4.85 -4.22
C SER A 125 -19.00 -4.45 -2.81
N PHE A 126 -19.82 -3.41 -2.73
CA PHE A 126 -20.39 -2.98 -1.46
C PHE A 126 -21.34 -4.06 -0.90
N ASP A 127 -21.10 -4.46 0.33
CA ASP A 127 -21.85 -5.49 1.03
C ASP A 127 -22.30 -4.99 2.41
N SER A 128 -23.58 -4.69 2.56
CA SER A 128 -24.14 -4.21 3.83
C SER A 128 -24.25 -5.27 4.92
N SER A 129 -24.01 -6.55 4.62
CA SER A 129 -23.93 -7.61 5.64
C SER A 129 -22.67 -7.48 6.51
N LEU A 130 -21.63 -6.86 5.96
CA LEU A 130 -20.41 -6.50 6.69
C LEU A 130 -20.66 -5.20 7.48
N SER A 131 -21.33 -5.28 8.59
CA SER A 131 -21.75 -4.12 9.36
C SER A 131 -21.18 -4.14 10.79
N PRO A 132 -21.24 -3.02 11.55
CA PRO A 132 -20.76 -2.96 12.93
C PRO A 132 -21.38 -3.99 13.87
N SER A 133 -22.57 -4.47 13.54
CA SER A 133 -23.32 -5.51 14.29
C SER A 133 -23.15 -6.91 13.71
N GLY A 134 -22.41 -7.06 12.62
CA GLY A 134 -22.15 -8.32 11.92
C GLY A 134 -20.66 -8.67 11.86
N ASP A 135 -20.31 -9.48 10.89
CA ASP A 135 -18.91 -9.82 10.65
C ASP A 135 -18.19 -8.68 9.93
N THR A 136 -16.99 -8.33 10.41
CA THR A 136 -16.11 -7.43 9.69
C THR A 136 -15.34 -8.21 8.62
N GLY A 137 -15.39 -7.75 7.37
CA GLY A 137 -14.58 -8.32 6.30
C GLY A 137 -13.10 -7.96 6.48
N ILE A 138 -12.20 -8.94 6.42
CA ILE A 138 -10.74 -8.73 6.47
C ILE A 138 -10.15 -8.98 5.10
N TYR A 139 -9.41 -8.01 4.58
CA TYR A 139 -8.88 -8.04 3.21
C TYR A 139 -7.40 -7.65 3.18
N THR A 140 -6.66 -8.31 2.31
CA THR A 140 -5.28 -7.94 1.95
C THR A 140 -5.23 -7.67 0.45
N PRO A 141 -5.65 -6.48 0.00
CA PRO A 141 -5.70 -6.17 -1.42
C PRO A 141 -4.31 -6.09 -2.04
N VAL A 142 -4.25 -6.37 -3.33
CA VAL A 142 -3.02 -6.18 -4.12
C VAL A 142 -3.07 -4.80 -4.75
N PHE A 143 -2.37 -3.87 -4.13
CA PHE A 143 -2.25 -2.51 -4.65
C PHE A 143 -1.33 -2.46 -5.86
N VAL A 144 -1.75 -1.69 -6.83
CA VAL A 144 -0.95 -1.35 -8.02
C VAL A 144 -0.72 0.16 -8.07
N LYS A 145 0.33 0.53 -8.78
CA LYS A 145 0.64 1.94 -9.00
C LYS A 145 -0.12 2.46 -10.21
#